data_011de4d4604a0eea3b3bb0e7110f8aad
#
_entry.id   011de4d4604a0eea3b3bb0e7110f8aad
#
_cell.length_a   1.000
_cell.length_b   1.000
_cell.length_c   1.000
_cell.angle_alpha   90.00
_cell.angle_beta   90.00
_cell.angle_gamma   90.00
#
_symmetry.space_group_name_H-M   'P 1'
#
loop_
_entity.id
_entity.type
_entity.pdbx_description
1 polymer ?
#
loop_
_entity_poly.entity_id
_entity_poly.type
_entity_poly.pdbx_seq_one_letter_code
_entity_poly.pdbx_strand_id
1 'polypeptide(L)'
;MMNESANNLSKEQQFYIKKTRHHKHLVLFFQIFIFVFFIILWEISSHNGIINAFIFSSPSRMLLACQELFLTGDLLKHIGITLAETFGSFFLVAFISLLIAILLWWNTTLSEIFEPYFVILNSLPKSAMAPIFIVWLGNNMKTIIITAISVAIFGSILNLFTSFQTTDPDKLKLIYTLHGNRFDCLT
;
A
#
# COMPACT_ATOMS: atom_id res chain seq x y z
N MET A 1 15.25 27.42 25.89
CA MET A 1 13.84 27.29 26.34
C MET A 1 13.38 25.88 26.68
N MET A 2 14.03 24.78 26.23
CA MET A 2 13.63 23.39 26.61
C MET A 2 14.20 22.89 27.95
N ASN A 3 15.10 23.60 28.58
CA ASN A 3 15.79 23.16 29.81
C ASN A 3 15.20 23.73 31.11
N GLU A 4 14.38 24.78 31.03
CA GLU A 4 13.75 25.41 32.20
C GLU A 4 12.45 24.73 32.64
N SER A 5 11.74 24.08 31.71
CA SER A 5 10.51 23.33 32.04
C SER A 5 10.73 22.02 32.77
N ALA A 6 11.96 21.50 32.75
CA ALA A 6 12.30 20.23 33.42
C ALA A 6 12.49 20.39 34.95
N ASN A 7 12.69 21.60 35.46
CA ASN A 7 13.01 21.85 36.86
C ASN A 7 11.77 22.01 37.76
N ASN A 8 10.57 22.12 37.21
CA ASN A 8 9.30 22.30 37.95
C ASN A 8 8.45 21.02 38.03
N LEU A 9 8.97 19.88 37.57
CA LEU A 9 8.24 18.61 37.62
C LEU A 9 8.40 17.93 38.99
N SER A 10 7.32 17.38 39.52
CA SER A 10 7.39 16.58 40.77
C SER A 10 8.33 15.38 40.59
N LYS A 11 8.94 14.90 41.68
CA LYS A 11 9.84 13.72 41.64
C LYS A 11 9.19 12.51 40.98
N GLU A 12 7.91 12.32 41.16
CA GLU A 12 7.12 11.23 40.54
C GLU A 12 6.97 11.40 39.05
N GLN A 13 6.75 12.63 38.58
CA GLN A 13 6.67 12.92 37.13
C GLN A 13 8.03 12.72 36.46
N GLN A 14 9.12 13.15 37.10
CA GLN A 14 10.48 12.91 36.58
C GLN A 14 10.80 11.42 36.49
N PHE A 15 10.41 10.64 37.49
CA PHE A 15 10.58 9.18 37.50
C PHE A 15 9.76 8.53 36.38
N TYR A 16 8.50 8.93 36.18
CA TYR A 16 7.65 8.44 35.13
C TYR A 16 8.21 8.74 33.74
N ILE A 17 8.65 9.97 33.52
CA ILE A 17 9.25 10.39 32.22
C ILE A 17 10.53 9.58 31.94
N LYS A 18 11.39 9.39 32.98
CA LYS A 18 12.62 8.61 32.84
C LYS A 18 12.32 7.15 32.52
N LYS A 19 11.35 6.54 33.19
CA LYS A 19 10.91 5.16 32.96
C LYS A 19 10.32 5.00 31.54
N THR A 20 9.48 5.92 31.11
CA THR A 20 8.88 5.90 29.77
C THR A 20 9.92 6.10 28.66
N ARG A 21 10.88 6.99 28.88
CA ARG A 21 12.00 7.21 27.94
C ARG A 21 12.88 5.96 27.84
N HIS A 22 13.24 5.35 28.99
CA HIS A 22 14.02 4.12 29.00
C HIS A 22 13.27 2.99 28.24
N HIS A 23 11.98 2.83 28.50
CA HIS A 23 11.15 1.85 27.78
C HIS A 23 11.14 2.11 26.27
N LYS A 24 10.97 3.36 25.84
CA LYS A 24 11.02 3.73 24.40
C LYS A 24 12.38 3.42 23.76
N HIS A 25 13.49 3.71 24.45
CA HIS A 25 14.83 3.38 23.96
C HIS A 25 15.03 1.87 23.87
N LEU A 26 14.52 1.12 24.83
CA LEU A 26 14.63 -0.33 24.86
C LEU A 26 13.81 -0.94 23.70
N VAL A 27 12.59 -0.46 23.48
CA VAL A 27 11.75 -0.86 22.34
C VAL A 27 12.46 -0.54 21.01
N LEU A 28 12.97 0.68 20.84
CA LEU A 28 13.70 1.08 19.65
C LEU A 28 14.95 0.22 19.41
N PHE A 29 15.69 -0.08 20.49
CA PHE A 29 16.86 -0.95 20.42
C PHE A 29 16.50 -2.35 19.90
N PHE A 30 15.44 -2.97 20.46
CA PHE A 30 14.99 -4.28 19.97
C PHE A 30 14.45 -4.23 18.55
N GLN A 31 13.77 -3.17 18.15
CA GLN A 31 13.32 -2.99 16.76
C GLN A 31 14.50 -2.96 15.79
N ILE A 32 15.51 -2.13 16.08
CA ILE A 32 16.73 -2.03 15.28
C ILE A 32 17.50 -3.36 15.30
N PHE A 33 17.62 -3.99 16.47
CA PHE A 33 18.31 -5.28 16.60
C PHE A 33 17.67 -6.38 15.75
N ILE A 34 16.34 -6.51 15.80
CA ILE A 34 15.61 -7.49 14.99
C ILE A 34 15.81 -7.21 13.50
N PHE A 35 15.75 -5.95 13.09
CA PHE A 35 15.95 -5.56 11.69
C PHE A 35 17.37 -5.88 11.23
N VAL A 36 18.39 -5.49 11.98
CA VAL A 36 19.80 -5.76 11.64
C VAL A 36 20.08 -7.26 11.66
N PHE A 37 19.55 -7.99 12.64
CA PHE A 37 19.67 -9.44 12.73
C PHE A 37 19.09 -10.13 11.50
N PHE A 38 17.91 -9.69 11.03
CA PHE A 38 17.27 -10.22 9.82
C PHE A 38 18.17 -9.97 8.57
N ILE A 39 18.73 -8.77 8.41
CA ILE A 39 19.62 -8.44 7.28
C ILE A 39 20.87 -9.31 7.30
N ILE A 40 21.49 -9.49 8.47
CA ILE A 40 22.68 -10.34 8.62
C ILE A 40 22.35 -11.80 8.30
N LEU A 41 21.22 -12.29 8.80
CA LEU A 41 20.77 -13.66 8.57
C LEU A 41 20.49 -13.90 7.08
N TRP A 42 19.88 -12.95 6.40
CA TRP A 42 19.66 -13.00 4.95
C TRP A 42 20.98 -13.04 4.16
N GLU A 43 21.92 -12.16 4.50
CA GLU A 43 23.25 -12.12 3.86
C GLU A 43 23.98 -13.46 4.02
N ILE A 44 24.05 -13.98 5.25
CA ILE A 44 24.72 -15.26 5.55
C ILE A 44 24.04 -16.43 4.82
N SER A 45 22.69 -16.46 4.83
CA SER A 45 21.93 -17.53 4.17
C SER A 45 22.12 -17.55 2.66
N SER A 46 22.20 -16.35 2.05
CA SER A 46 22.48 -16.20 0.62
C SER A 46 23.94 -16.58 0.28
N HIS A 47 24.89 -16.19 1.11
CA HIS A 47 26.31 -16.49 0.89
C HIS A 47 26.62 -17.98 1.04
N ASN A 48 26.00 -18.64 2.03
CA ASN A 48 26.18 -20.07 2.29
C ASN A 48 25.36 -20.98 1.34
N GLY A 49 24.61 -20.40 0.39
CA GLY A 49 23.79 -21.17 -0.55
C GLY A 49 22.57 -21.86 0.05
N ILE A 50 22.20 -21.52 1.31
CA ILE A 50 20.99 -22.02 1.96
C ILE A 50 19.76 -21.54 1.19
N ILE A 51 19.79 -20.31 0.71
CA ILE A 51 18.78 -19.74 -0.20
C ILE A 51 19.41 -19.49 -1.58
N ASN A 52 18.63 -19.73 -2.63
CA ASN A 52 19.11 -19.54 -3.99
C ASN A 52 19.32 -18.02 -4.24
N ALA A 53 20.58 -17.63 -4.33
CA ALA A 53 20.98 -16.24 -4.51
C ALA A 53 20.53 -15.62 -5.85
N PHE A 54 20.17 -16.45 -6.84
CA PHE A 54 19.61 -15.97 -8.11
C PHE A 54 18.14 -15.50 -7.94
N ILE A 55 17.37 -16.17 -7.06
CA ILE A 55 15.95 -15.86 -6.82
C ILE A 55 15.82 -14.78 -5.73
N PHE A 56 16.53 -14.95 -4.61
CA PHE A 56 16.35 -14.12 -3.42
C PHE A 56 17.36 -13.00 -3.30
N SER A 57 18.44 -13.01 -4.13
CA SER A 57 19.55 -12.06 -4.06
C SER A 57 20.23 -12.02 -2.67
N SER A 58 20.96 -10.95 -2.38
CA SER A 58 21.49 -10.63 -1.05
C SER A 58 21.59 -9.10 -0.90
N PRO A 59 21.56 -8.57 0.32
CA PRO A 59 21.77 -7.15 0.59
C PRO A 59 23.02 -6.57 -0.09
N SER A 60 24.14 -7.24 -0.03
CA SER A 60 25.38 -6.80 -0.68
C SER A 60 25.27 -6.74 -2.21
N ARG A 61 24.66 -7.75 -2.84
CA ARG A 61 24.42 -7.75 -4.30
C ARG A 61 23.49 -6.66 -4.75
N MET A 62 22.44 -6.38 -3.96
CA MET A 62 21.51 -5.29 -4.24
C MET A 62 22.20 -3.92 -4.20
N LEU A 63 23.09 -3.70 -3.22
CA LEU A 63 23.88 -2.48 -3.13
C LEU A 63 24.83 -2.33 -4.32
N LEU A 64 25.51 -3.40 -4.73
CA LEU A 64 26.39 -3.39 -5.89
C LEU A 64 25.62 -3.10 -7.19
N ALA A 65 24.47 -3.75 -7.40
CA ALA A 65 23.61 -3.47 -8.55
C ALA A 65 23.12 -2.02 -8.58
N CYS A 66 22.75 -1.47 -7.42
CA CYS A 66 22.36 -0.08 -7.30
C CYS A 66 23.50 0.88 -7.65
N GLN A 67 24.71 0.58 -7.19
CA GLN A 67 25.91 1.35 -7.52
C GLN A 67 26.23 1.28 -9.02
N GLU A 68 26.14 0.11 -9.63
CA GLU A 68 26.34 -0.07 -11.07
C GLU A 68 25.33 0.76 -11.89
N LEU A 69 24.04 0.66 -11.57
CA LEU A 69 22.98 1.46 -12.21
C LEU A 69 23.19 2.97 -12.03
N PHE A 70 23.73 3.38 -10.91
CA PHE A 70 24.06 4.79 -10.66
C PHE A 70 25.23 5.24 -11.55
N LEU A 71 26.28 4.42 -11.68
CA LEU A 71 27.47 4.72 -12.48
C LEU A 71 27.17 4.71 -13.98
N THR A 72 26.31 3.81 -14.47
CA THR A 72 25.87 3.76 -15.87
C THR A 72 24.90 4.89 -16.25
N GLY A 73 24.33 5.59 -15.24
CA GLY A 73 23.35 6.65 -15.46
C GLY A 73 21.92 6.16 -15.76
N ASP A 74 21.70 4.84 -15.76
CA ASP A 74 20.38 4.25 -16.07
C ASP A 74 19.41 4.28 -14.88
N LEU A 75 19.90 4.52 -13.67
CA LEU A 75 19.09 4.50 -12.46
C LEU A 75 17.87 5.44 -12.53
N LEU A 76 18.09 6.69 -12.95
CA LEU A 76 17.02 7.68 -13.06
C LEU A 76 15.99 7.30 -14.13
N LYS A 77 16.44 6.69 -15.22
CA LYS A 77 15.56 6.20 -16.27
C LYS A 77 14.66 5.06 -15.76
N HIS A 78 15.24 4.08 -15.06
CA HIS A 78 14.48 2.98 -14.46
C HIS A 78 13.50 3.46 -13.39
N ILE A 79 13.92 4.40 -12.53
CA ILE A 79 13.03 5.04 -11.55
C ILE A 79 11.88 5.76 -12.27
N GLY A 80 12.16 6.54 -13.29
CA GLY A 80 11.16 7.29 -14.07
C GLY A 80 10.12 6.36 -14.71
N ILE A 81 10.56 5.26 -15.32
CA ILE A 81 9.67 4.26 -15.91
C ILE A 81 8.79 3.63 -14.83
N THR A 82 9.38 3.16 -13.72
CA THR A 82 8.63 2.54 -12.62
C THR A 82 7.61 3.49 -12.00
N LEU A 83 7.97 4.76 -11.82
CA LEU A 83 7.03 5.78 -11.34
C LEU A 83 5.88 5.99 -12.33
N ALA A 84 6.18 6.09 -13.62
CA ALA A 84 5.16 6.24 -14.66
C ALA A 84 4.19 5.05 -14.71
N GLU A 85 4.71 3.82 -14.61
CA GLU A 85 3.90 2.59 -14.53
C GLU A 85 3.03 2.58 -13.28
N THR A 86 3.59 2.92 -12.12
CA THR A 86 2.91 2.90 -10.83
C THR A 86 1.83 3.95 -10.75
N PHE A 87 2.16 5.21 -11.05
CA PHE A 87 1.18 6.30 -11.01
C PHE A 87 0.12 6.15 -12.11
N GLY A 88 0.52 5.74 -13.32
CA GLY A 88 -0.41 5.46 -14.40
C GLY A 88 -1.44 4.40 -14.02
N SER A 89 -0.98 3.27 -13.48
CA SER A 89 -1.86 2.21 -13.00
C SER A 89 -2.74 2.66 -11.83
N PHE A 90 -2.16 3.40 -10.88
CA PHE A 90 -2.90 3.93 -9.73
C PHE A 90 -4.04 4.85 -10.13
N PHE A 91 -3.78 5.84 -10.99
CA PHE A 91 -4.82 6.77 -11.43
C PHE A 91 -5.89 6.06 -12.27
N LEU A 92 -5.52 5.09 -13.11
CA LEU A 92 -6.48 4.29 -13.85
C LEU A 92 -7.38 3.47 -12.92
N VAL A 93 -6.80 2.77 -11.94
CA VAL A 93 -7.56 2.02 -10.94
C VAL A 93 -8.47 2.93 -10.14
N ALA A 94 -7.95 4.04 -9.62
CA ALA A 94 -8.70 4.99 -8.81
C ALA A 94 -9.90 5.55 -9.58
N PHE A 95 -9.68 5.98 -10.83
CA PHE A 95 -10.72 6.55 -11.67
C PHE A 95 -11.80 5.52 -12.04
N ILE A 96 -11.39 4.35 -12.54
CA ILE A 96 -12.34 3.31 -12.99
C ILE A 96 -13.11 2.75 -11.78
N SER A 97 -12.45 2.46 -10.67
CA SER A 97 -13.11 1.93 -9.48
C SER A 97 -14.07 2.93 -8.86
N LEU A 98 -13.73 4.23 -8.86
CA LEU A 98 -14.64 5.27 -8.40
C LEU A 98 -15.90 5.36 -9.27
N LEU A 99 -15.75 5.36 -10.60
CA LEU A 99 -16.90 5.36 -11.52
C LEU A 99 -17.82 4.15 -11.29
N ILE A 100 -17.24 2.96 -11.19
CA ILE A 100 -18.00 1.74 -10.97
C ILE A 100 -18.68 1.76 -9.59
N ALA A 101 -17.98 2.18 -8.54
CA ALA A 101 -18.54 2.26 -7.19
C ALA A 101 -19.73 3.25 -7.11
N ILE A 102 -19.64 4.40 -7.79
CA ILE A 102 -20.73 5.36 -7.90
C ILE A 102 -21.93 4.74 -8.64
N LEU A 103 -21.69 4.04 -9.75
CA LEU A 103 -22.77 3.38 -10.50
C LEU A 103 -23.49 2.31 -9.65
N LEU A 104 -22.75 1.51 -8.89
CA LEU A 104 -23.29 0.51 -7.98
C LEU A 104 -24.10 1.17 -6.85
N TRP A 105 -23.55 2.23 -6.26
CA TRP A 105 -24.26 2.98 -5.19
C TRP A 105 -25.55 3.66 -5.68
N TRP A 106 -25.54 4.09 -6.96
CA TRP A 106 -26.70 4.75 -7.56
C TRP A 106 -27.84 3.78 -7.85
N ASN A 107 -27.53 2.53 -8.19
CA ASN A 107 -28.51 1.52 -8.61
C ASN A 107 -28.36 0.25 -7.77
N THR A 108 -29.31 0.04 -6.85
CA THR A 108 -29.33 -1.11 -5.94
C THR A 108 -29.39 -2.45 -6.70
N THR A 109 -30.14 -2.52 -7.79
CA THR A 109 -30.23 -3.75 -8.60
C THR A 109 -28.87 -4.11 -9.22
N LEU A 110 -28.13 -3.10 -9.73
CA LEU A 110 -26.77 -3.32 -10.24
C LEU A 110 -25.84 -3.79 -9.13
N SER A 111 -25.92 -3.21 -7.93
CA SER A 111 -25.07 -3.65 -6.83
C SER A 111 -25.37 -5.07 -6.40
N GLU A 112 -26.62 -5.45 -6.25
CA GLU A 112 -27.04 -6.82 -5.87
C GLU A 112 -26.58 -7.87 -6.89
N ILE A 113 -26.57 -7.51 -8.19
CA ILE A 113 -26.11 -8.42 -9.27
C ILE A 113 -24.57 -8.54 -9.27
N PHE A 114 -23.85 -7.41 -9.21
CA PHE A 114 -22.39 -7.40 -9.49
C PHE A 114 -21.52 -7.59 -8.26
N GLU A 115 -21.99 -7.22 -7.06
CA GLU A 115 -21.20 -7.36 -5.81
C GLU A 115 -20.67 -8.79 -5.59
N PRO A 116 -21.45 -9.89 -5.75
CA PRO A 116 -20.93 -11.25 -5.59
C PRO A 116 -19.79 -11.56 -6.58
N TYR A 117 -19.88 -11.06 -7.81
CA TYR A 117 -18.83 -11.28 -8.81
C TYR A 117 -17.55 -10.54 -8.46
N PHE A 118 -17.64 -9.30 -7.99
CA PHE A 118 -16.46 -8.55 -7.53
C PHE A 118 -15.79 -9.22 -6.33
N VAL A 119 -16.56 -9.76 -5.39
CA VAL A 119 -16.04 -10.52 -4.24
C VAL A 119 -15.28 -11.75 -4.71
N ILE A 120 -15.84 -12.54 -5.64
CA ILE A 120 -15.19 -13.72 -6.20
C ILE A 120 -13.91 -13.33 -6.92
N LEU A 121 -13.95 -12.31 -7.79
CA LEU A 121 -12.78 -11.86 -8.54
C LEU A 121 -11.69 -11.27 -7.62
N ASN A 122 -12.06 -10.60 -6.55
CA ASN A 122 -11.12 -10.11 -5.55
C ASN A 122 -10.45 -11.24 -4.74
N SER A 123 -11.10 -12.39 -4.64
CA SER A 123 -10.61 -13.57 -3.92
C SER A 123 -9.62 -14.42 -4.72
N LEU A 124 -9.46 -14.13 -6.03
CA LEU A 124 -8.50 -14.86 -6.87
C LEU A 124 -7.05 -14.63 -6.39
N PRO A 125 -6.19 -15.67 -6.47
CA PRO A 125 -4.79 -15.55 -6.07
C PRO A 125 -4.04 -14.58 -7.00
N LYS A 126 -3.90 -13.35 -6.53
CA LYS A 126 -3.34 -12.22 -7.30
C LYS A 126 -1.91 -12.49 -7.78
N SER A 127 -1.12 -13.23 -7.01
CA SER A 127 0.25 -13.63 -7.36
C SER A 127 0.32 -14.55 -8.58
N ALA A 128 -0.74 -15.31 -8.87
CA ALA A 128 -0.79 -16.21 -10.01
C ALA A 128 -1.14 -15.48 -11.32
N MET A 129 -1.70 -14.28 -11.26
CA MET A 129 -2.12 -13.54 -12.45
C MET A 129 -0.94 -12.95 -13.23
N ALA A 130 0.12 -12.50 -12.54
CA ALA A 130 1.26 -11.89 -13.19
C ALA A 130 1.97 -12.81 -14.21
N PRO A 131 2.32 -14.07 -13.90
CA PRO A 131 2.88 -15.00 -14.88
C PRO A 131 1.96 -15.24 -16.10
N ILE A 132 0.63 -15.32 -15.87
CA ILE A 132 -0.33 -15.53 -16.95
C ILE A 132 -0.32 -14.36 -17.93
N PHE A 133 -0.32 -13.13 -17.42
CA PHE A 133 -0.27 -11.93 -18.28
C PHE A 133 1.07 -11.80 -19.01
N ILE A 134 2.18 -12.20 -18.40
CA ILE A 134 3.49 -12.20 -19.06
C ILE A 134 3.50 -13.17 -20.24
N VAL A 135 2.92 -14.35 -20.08
CA VAL A 135 2.81 -15.34 -21.16
C VAL A 135 1.91 -14.84 -22.31
N TRP A 136 0.80 -14.15 -21.99
CA TRP A 136 -0.15 -13.69 -23.00
C TRP A 136 0.29 -12.41 -23.72
N LEU A 137 0.83 -11.45 -22.99
CA LEU A 137 1.10 -10.10 -23.48
C LEU A 137 2.59 -9.79 -23.66
N GLY A 138 3.45 -10.73 -23.22
CA GLY A 138 4.91 -10.53 -23.23
C GLY A 138 5.39 -9.70 -22.04
N ASN A 139 6.71 -9.57 -21.93
CA ASN A 139 7.35 -8.79 -20.86
C ASN A 139 7.56 -7.34 -21.34
N ASN A 140 6.57 -6.49 -21.09
CA ASN A 140 6.58 -5.08 -21.48
C ASN A 140 5.80 -4.21 -20.49
N MET A 141 5.93 -2.90 -20.61
CA MET A 141 5.26 -1.90 -19.77
C MET A 141 3.72 -2.10 -19.71
N LYS A 142 3.09 -2.44 -20.85
CA LYS A 142 1.63 -2.67 -20.90
C LYS A 142 1.21 -3.84 -20.02
N THR A 143 1.99 -4.90 -20.01
CA THR A 143 1.74 -6.09 -19.17
C THR A 143 1.81 -5.76 -17.69
N ILE A 144 2.77 -4.94 -17.29
CA ILE A 144 2.91 -4.49 -15.88
C ILE A 144 1.69 -3.68 -15.46
N ILE A 145 1.26 -2.71 -16.29
CA ILE A 145 0.09 -1.88 -16.03
C ILE A 145 -1.18 -2.73 -15.95
N ILE A 146 -1.42 -3.63 -16.91
CA ILE A 146 -2.59 -4.51 -16.92
C ILE A 146 -2.61 -5.42 -15.69
N THR A 147 -1.47 -5.98 -15.33
CA THR A 147 -1.35 -6.80 -14.12
C THR A 147 -1.68 -6.00 -12.86
N ALA A 148 -1.12 -4.80 -12.72
CA ALA A 148 -1.36 -3.92 -11.59
C ALA A 148 -2.85 -3.55 -11.47
N ILE A 149 -3.50 -3.19 -12.59
CA ILE A 149 -4.93 -2.90 -12.64
C ILE A 149 -5.74 -4.14 -12.22
N SER A 150 -5.48 -5.30 -12.82
CA SER A 150 -6.21 -6.54 -12.54
C SER A 150 -6.13 -6.97 -11.07
N VAL A 151 -4.99 -6.72 -10.43
CA VAL A 151 -4.76 -7.03 -9.00
C VAL A 151 -5.53 -6.08 -8.09
N ALA A 152 -5.62 -4.79 -8.45
CA ALA A 152 -6.09 -3.75 -7.55
C ALA A 152 -7.57 -3.38 -7.74
N ILE A 153 -8.11 -3.51 -8.97
CA ILE A 153 -9.38 -2.90 -9.34
C ILE A 153 -10.57 -3.45 -8.53
N PHE A 154 -10.67 -4.77 -8.37
CA PHE A 154 -11.83 -5.37 -7.69
C PHE A 154 -11.88 -5.02 -6.20
N GLY A 155 -10.73 -5.04 -5.53
CA GLY A 155 -10.64 -4.61 -4.13
C GLY A 155 -10.95 -3.12 -3.96
N SER A 156 -10.49 -2.28 -4.89
CA SER A 156 -10.76 -0.85 -4.86
C SER A 156 -12.25 -0.53 -5.07
N ILE A 157 -12.91 -1.22 -6.00
CA ILE A 157 -14.37 -1.09 -6.24
C ILE A 157 -15.14 -1.45 -4.96
N LEU A 158 -14.85 -2.62 -4.37
CA LEU A 158 -15.53 -3.07 -3.16
C LEU A 158 -15.31 -2.12 -1.99
N ASN A 159 -14.08 -1.66 -1.77
CA ASN A 159 -13.77 -0.72 -0.68
C ASN A 159 -14.52 0.60 -0.84
N LEU A 160 -14.51 1.18 -2.04
CA LEU A 160 -15.23 2.43 -2.32
C LEU A 160 -16.73 2.25 -2.20
N PHE A 161 -17.27 1.17 -2.76
CA PHE A 161 -18.70 0.87 -2.68
C PHE A 161 -19.15 0.67 -1.23
N THR A 162 -18.42 -0.11 -0.44
CA THR A 162 -18.71 -0.29 1.00
C THR A 162 -18.62 1.03 1.75
N SER A 163 -17.66 1.90 1.42
CA SER A 163 -17.53 3.22 2.03
C SER A 163 -18.76 4.09 1.75
N PHE A 164 -19.31 4.04 0.53
CA PHE A 164 -20.55 4.74 0.22
C PHE A 164 -21.76 4.16 0.96
N GLN A 165 -21.84 2.83 1.10
CA GLN A 165 -22.94 2.18 1.84
C GLN A 165 -22.91 2.46 3.34
N THR A 166 -21.73 2.56 3.92
CA THR A 166 -21.53 2.78 5.37
C THR A 166 -21.55 4.27 5.75
N THR A 167 -21.83 5.16 4.81
CA THR A 167 -22.01 6.58 5.11
C THR A 167 -23.18 6.77 6.08
N ASP A 168 -22.95 7.61 7.11
CA ASP A 168 -23.89 7.87 8.19
C ASP A 168 -25.27 8.28 7.63
N PRO A 169 -26.34 7.51 7.91
CA PRO A 169 -27.68 7.81 7.42
C PRO A 169 -28.22 9.18 7.86
N ASP A 170 -27.76 9.68 9.02
CA ASP A 170 -28.23 10.96 9.53
C ASP A 170 -27.62 12.13 8.75
N LYS A 171 -26.40 11.97 8.21
CA LYS A 171 -25.81 12.95 7.28
C LYS A 171 -26.58 12.99 5.96
N LEU A 172 -26.96 11.84 5.43
CA LEU A 172 -27.77 11.77 4.21
C LEU A 172 -29.14 12.41 4.41
N LYS A 173 -29.82 12.12 5.54
CA LYS A 173 -31.09 12.75 5.89
C LYS A 173 -30.98 14.28 6.01
N LEU A 174 -29.88 14.78 6.59
CA LEU A 174 -29.63 16.22 6.69
C LEU A 174 -29.58 16.88 5.31
N ILE A 175 -28.87 16.28 4.36
CA ILE A 175 -28.79 16.79 2.98
C ILE A 175 -30.17 16.81 2.33
N TYR A 176 -30.95 15.74 2.46
CA TYR A 176 -32.31 15.68 1.92
C TYR A 176 -33.26 16.69 2.58
N THR A 177 -33.16 16.95 3.89
CA THR A 177 -33.97 17.96 4.57
C THR A 177 -33.65 19.38 4.12
N LEU A 178 -32.41 19.62 3.66
CA LEU A 178 -31.97 20.88 3.05
C LEU A 178 -32.29 20.98 1.54
N HIS A 179 -33.18 20.12 1.02
CA HIS A 179 -33.56 20.01 -0.41
C HIS A 179 -32.36 19.59 -1.33
N GLY A 180 -31.33 18.96 -0.78
CA GLY A 180 -30.23 18.39 -1.57
C GLY A 180 -30.66 17.12 -2.33
N ASN A 181 -30.04 16.91 -3.47
CA ASN A 181 -30.25 15.75 -4.34
C ASN A 181 -29.21 14.64 -4.07
N ARG A 182 -29.36 13.48 -4.73
CA ARG A 182 -28.35 12.40 -4.65
C ARG A 182 -26.95 12.84 -5.09
N PHE A 183 -26.82 13.81 -5.99
CA PHE A 183 -25.51 14.38 -6.36
C PHE A 183 -24.86 15.15 -5.22
N ASP A 184 -25.66 15.88 -4.42
CA ASP A 184 -25.15 16.64 -3.29
C ASP A 184 -24.67 15.73 -2.15
N CYS A 185 -25.04 14.43 -2.18
CA CYS A 185 -24.54 13.42 -1.26
C CYS A 185 -23.14 12.89 -1.66
N LEU A 186 -22.68 13.17 -2.89
CA LEU A 186 -21.36 12.77 -3.40
C LEU A 186 -20.30 13.86 -3.25
N THR A 187 -20.69 15.09 -3.00
CA THR A 187 -19.83 16.27 -2.83
C THR A 187 -19.72 16.65 -1.36
#